data_0048148b331915fbc3b61d55e9806fd0
#
_entry.id   0048148b331915fbc3b61d55e9806fd0
#
_cell.length_a   1.000
_cell.length_b   1.000
_cell.length_c   1.000
_cell.angle_alpha   90.00
_cell.angle_beta   90.00
_cell.angle_gamma   90.00
#
_symmetry.space_group_name_H-M   'P 1'
#
loop_
_entity.id
_entity.type
_entity.pdbx_description
1 polymer ?
#
loop_
_entity_poly.entity_id
_entity_poly.type
_entity_poly.pdbx_seq_one_letter_code
_entity_poly.pdbx_strand_id
1 'polypeptide(L)'
;MTPRLRPAVFLDRDGTLIEDKGFLGDPAGVELLPTVVDALRLLAANDYATIVISNQSGIASGLLDEVKVRSVNAEIVRRLDGDGLAIDGWYWCPHYDDGCDCRKPEPGLVHRALREHALTLTGAAMIGDRGSDVELGRRVGIPGIAVPGPFPYVGPEPDLRAATLLEAVEWIVRRGR
;
A
#
# COMPACT_ATOMS: atom_id res chain seq x y z
N MET A 1 1.31 29.91 -5.32
CA MET A 1 0.56 29.27 -4.19
C MET A 1 1.26 27.96 -3.86
N THR A 2 1.64 27.74 -2.61
CA THR A 2 2.20 26.45 -2.16
C THR A 2 1.09 25.40 -2.27
N PRO A 3 1.33 24.24 -2.89
CA PRO A 3 0.33 23.19 -2.98
C PRO A 3 -0.08 22.73 -1.55
N ARG A 4 -1.37 22.49 -1.37
CA ARG A 4 -1.87 21.94 -0.10
C ARG A 4 -1.34 20.51 0.03
N LEU A 5 -0.68 20.22 1.15
CA LEU A 5 -0.23 18.88 1.46
C LEU A 5 -1.42 18.01 1.89
N ARG A 6 -1.53 16.81 1.33
CA ARG A 6 -2.54 15.80 1.71
C ARG A 6 -1.89 14.74 2.60
N PRO A 7 -2.54 14.29 3.70
CA PRO A 7 -2.06 13.12 4.43
C PRO A 7 -2.11 11.89 3.51
N ALA A 8 -1.08 11.04 3.60
CA ALA A 8 -0.99 9.84 2.77
C ALA A 8 -1.37 8.58 3.56
N VAL A 9 -2.18 7.71 2.96
CA VAL A 9 -2.28 6.32 3.39
C VAL A 9 -1.48 5.47 2.42
N PHE A 10 -0.41 4.86 2.95
CA PHE A 10 0.42 3.92 2.22
C PHE A 10 -0.17 2.53 2.36
N LEU A 11 -0.35 1.84 1.26
CA LEU A 11 -0.96 0.52 1.21
C LEU A 11 0.01 -0.50 0.58
N ASP A 12 0.12 -1.68 1.17
CA ASP A 12 0.66 -2.80 0.41
C ASP A 12 -0.34 -3.21 -0.69
N ARG A 13 0.13 -3.96 -1.69
CA ARG A 13 -0.69 -4.43 -2.81
C ARG A 13 -1.25 -5.82 -2.56
N ASP A 14 -0.35 -6.81 -2.52
CA ASP A 14 -0.70 -8.23 -2.43
C ASP A 14 -1.04 -8.61 -0.97
N GLY A 15 -2.22 -9.14 -0.72
CA GLY A 15 -2.74 -9.40 0.63
C GLY A 15 -3.38 -8.18 1.31
N THR A 16 -3.45 -7.02 0.63
CA THR A 16 -4.04 -5.79 1.19
C THR A 16 -5.09 -5.18 0.26
N LEU A 17 -4.75 -4.93 -1.01
CA LEU A 17 -5.69 -4.48 -2.04
C LEU A 17 -6.24 -5.63 -2.85
N ILE A 18 -5.40 -6.59 -3.18
CA ILE A 18 -5.75 -7.76 -3.97
C ILE A 18 -5.36 -9.04 -3.23
N GLU A 19 -6.00 -10.14 -3.60
CA GLU A 19 -5.61 -11.46 -3.12
C GLU A 19 -4.14 -11.73 -3.46
N ASP A 20 -3.37 -12.17 -2.46
CA ASP A 20 -1.97 -12.59 -2.65
C ASP A 20 -1.93 -13.97 -3.29
N LYS A 21 -1.60 -14.02 -4.56
CA LYS A 21 -1.41 -15.24 -5.37
C LYS A 21 0.08 -15.56 -5.60
N GLY A 22 0.94 -15.04 -4.76
CA GLY A 22 2.38 -15.14 -4.91
C GLY A 22 2.89 -14.15 -5.97
N PHE A 23 3.60 -14.64 -6.98
CA PHE A 23 4.17 -13.77 -8.03
C PHE A 23 3.14 -13.52 -9.15
N LEU A 24 2.07 -12.78 -8.85
CA LEU A 24 1.03 -12.47 -9.82
C LEU A 24 1.56 -11.58 -10.95
N GLY A 25 1.62 -12.13 -12.15
CA GLY A 25 2.03 -11.43 -13.37
C GLY A 25 0.95 -11.35 -14.46
N ASP A 26 -0.14 -12.10 -14.29
CA ASP A 26 -1.29 -12.09 -15.22
C ASP A 26 -2.38 -11.15 -14.65
N PRO A 27 -2.76 -10.07 -15.38
CA PRO A 27 -3.83 -9.18 -14.94
C PRO A 27 -5.18 -9.90 -14.79
N ALA A 28 -5.44 -10.99 -15.49
CA ALA A 28 -6.66 -11.78 -15.35
C ALA A 28 -6.80 -12.38 -13.93
N GLY A 29 -5.69 -12.56 -13.22
CA GLY A 29 -5.65 -13.07 -11.85
C GLY A 29 -5.92 -12.03 -10.77
N VAL A 30 -6.13 -10.76 -11.10
CA VAL A 30 -6.44 -9.71 -10.12
C VAL A 30 -7.81 -9.97 -9.50
N GLU A 31 -7.86 -10.03 -8.18
CA GLU A 31 -9.09 -10.09 -7.38
C GLU A 31 -8.97 -9.08 -6.23
N LEU A 32 -9.83 -8.05 -6.26
CA LEU A 32 -9.88 -7.08 -5.16
C LEU A 32 -10.38 -7.77 -3.90
N LEU A 33 -9.70 -7.51 -2.79
CA LEU A 33 -10.16 -8.01 -1.49
C LEU A 33 -11.47 -7.32 -1.05
N PRO A 34 -12.28 -7.98 -0.23
CA PRO A 34 -13.48 -7.37 0.34
C PRO A 34 -13.17 -6.04 1.02
N THR A 35 -14.09 -5.10 0.96
CA THR A 35 -14.00 -3.77 1.57
C THR A 35 -12.99 -2.78 0.96
N VAL A 36 -12.18 -3.18 -0.04
CA VAL A 36 -11.20 -2.28 -0.68
C VAL A 36 -11.88 -1.06 -1.29
N VAL A 37 -12.93 -1.25 -2.06
CA VAL A 37 -13.67 -0.15 -2.71
C VAL A 37 -14.22 0.83 -1.67
N ASP A 38 -14.83 0.33 -0.59
CA ASP A 38 -15.40 1.17 0.47
C ASP A 38 -14.31 1.91 1.26
N ALA A 39 -13.18 1.24 1.52
CA ALA A 39 -12.02 1.84 2.18
C ALA A 39 -11.44 3.00 1.35
N LEU A 40 -11.23 2.79 0.05
CA LEU A 40 -10.70 3.83 -0.85
C LEU A 40 -11.69 4.98 -1.02
N ARG A 41 -12.99 4.70 -1.07
CA ARG A 41 -14.04 5.73 -1.10
C ARG A 41 -14.00 6.59 0.17
N LEU A 42 -13.80 5.98 1.34
CA LEU A 42 -13.69 6.68 2.60
C LEU A 42 -12.43 7.56 2.67
N LEU A 43 -11.28 7.08 2.16
CA LEU A 43 -10.06 7.87 2.04
C LEU A 43 -10.26 9.08 1.14
N ALA A 44 -10.82 8.89 -0.05
CA ALA A 44 -11.09 9.95 -1.01
C ALA A 44 -12.05 11.02 -0.43
N ALA A 45 -13.10 10.59 0.27
CA ALA A 45 -14.07 11.48 0.91
C ALA A 45 -13.46 12.33 2.05
N ASN A 46 -12.32 11.93 2.60
CA ASN A 46 -11.60 12.65 3.66
C ASN A 46 -10.28 13.28 3.19
N ASP A 47 -10.09 13.43 1.87
CA ASP A 47 -8.94 14.08 1.23
C ASP A 47 -7.58 13.42 1.55
N TYR A 48 -7.56 12.12 1.78
CA TYR A 48 -6.32 11.34 1.87
C TYR A 48 -5.80 10.99 0.47
N ALA A 49 -4.48 11.06 0.32
CA ALA A 49 -3.82 10.48 -0.84
C ALA A 49 -3.60 8.98 -0.61
N THR A 50 -3.86 8.17 -1.63
CA THR A 50 -3.64 6.72 -1.59
C THR A 50 -2.40 6.36 -2.39
N ILE A 51 -1.38 5.83 -1.71
CA ILE A 51 -0.09 5.46 -2.29
C ILE A 51 0.16 3.96 -2.08
N VAL A 52 0.40 3.24 -3.16
CA VAL A 52 0.75 1.81 -3.07
C VAL A 52 2.26 1.63 -3.00
N ILE A 53 2.72 0.86 -2.00
CA ILE A 53 4.13 0.50 -1.79
C ILE A 53 4.25 -1.01 -1.65
N SER A 54 4.85 -1.66 -2.64
CA SER A 54 4.90 -3.12 -2.75
C SER A 54 6.32 -3.67 -2.91
N ASN A 55 6.58 -4.84 -2.34
CA ASN A 55 7.78 -5.62 -2.60
C ASN A 55 7.50 -6.61 -3.74
N GLN A 56 8.14 -6.44 -4.88
CA GLN A 56 7.97 -7.27 -6.08
C GLN A 56 9.25 -8.05 -6.40
N SER A 57 9.71 -8.83 -5.44
CA SER A 57 10.97 -9.60 -5.56
C SER A 57 10.95 -10.70 -6.63
N GLY A 58 9.79 -11.03 -7.17
CA GLY A 58 9.67 -11.88 -8.36
C GLY A 58 10.42 -11.36 -9.58
N ILE A 59 10.69 -10.04 -9.63
CA ILE A 59 11.50 -9.43 -10.70
C ILE A 59 12.95 -9.88 -10.56
N ALA A 60 13.54 -9.76 -9.36
CA ALA A 60 14.90 -10.23 -9.11
C ALA A 60 15.07 -11.75 -9.34
N SER A 61 14.02 -12.52 -9.08
CA SER A 61 14.01 -13.97 -9.28
C SER A 61 13.73 -14.41 -10.72
N GLY A 62 13.46 -13.47 -11.65
CA GLY A 62 13.11 -13.77 -13.03
C GLY A 62 11.71 -14.38 -13.24
N LEU A 63 10.88 -14.43 -12.21
CA LEU A 63 9.49 -14.94 -12.27
C LEU A 63 8.53 -13.87 -12.80
N LEU A 64 8.86 -12.61 -12.58
CA LEU A 64 8.16 -11.44 -13.07
C LEU A 64 9.12 -10.54 -13.86
N ASP A 65 8.55 -9.59 -14.57
CA ASP A 65 9.22 -8.42 -15.09
C ASP A 65 8.39 -7.16 -14.77
N GLU A 66 8.95 -6.00 -15.03
CA GLU A 66 8.24 -4.74 -14.78
C GLU A 66 6.97 -4.57 -15.63
N VAL A 67 6.93 -5.14 -16.82
CA VAL A 67 5.75 -5.06 -17.72
C VAL A 67 4.58 -5.79 -17.06
N LYS A 68 4.82 -6.99 -16.53
CA LYS A 68 3.80 -7.77 -15.80
C LYS A 68 3.31 -7.04 -14.56
N VAL A 69 4.22 -6.47 -13.75
CA VAL A 69 3.83 -5.69 -12.56
C VAL A 69 2.97 -4.49 -12.96
N ARG A 70 3.34 -3.76 -14.00
CA ARG A 70 2.56 -2.62 -14.52
C ARG A 70 1.19 -3.06 -15.05
N SER A 71 1.12 -4.22 -15.72
CA SER A 71 -0.15 -4.76 -16.25
C SER A 71 -1.12 -5.13 -15.13
N VAL A 72 -0.62 -5.75 -14.06
CA VAL A 72 -1.43 -6.05 -12.86
C VAL A 72 -1.91 -4.75 -12.21
N ASN A 73 -1.05 -3.76 -12.02
CA ASN A 73 -1.43 -2.47 -11.44
C ASN A 73 -2.46 -1.74 -12.32
N ALA A 74 -2.31 -1.78 -13.65
CA ALA A 74 -3.28 -1.20 -14.58
C ALA A 74 -4.66 -1.88 -14.49
N GLU A 75 -4.70 -3.19 -14.29
CA GLU A 75 -5.97 -3.90 -14.08
C GLU A 75 -6.64 -3.51 -12.76
N ILE A 76 -5.87 -3.31 -11.68
CA ILE A 76 -6.40 -2.80 -10.41
C ILE A 76 -7.04 -1.42 -10.64
N VAL A 77 -6.34 -0.50 -11.32
CA VAL A 77 -6.86 0.82 -11.68
C VAL A 77 -8.16 0.70 -12.47
N ARG A 78 -8.20 -0.16 -13.50
CA ARG A 78 -9.39 -0.37 -14.33
C ARG A 78 -10.60 -0.83 -13.51
N ARG A 79 -10.38 -1.71 -12.52
CA ARG A 79 -11.45 -2.18 -11.62
C ARG A 79 -11.96 -1.07 -10.69
N LEU A 80 -11.07 -0.23 -10.20
CA LEU A 80 -11.40 0.88 -9.32
C LEU A 80 -12.05 2.06 -10.08
N ASP A 81 -11.69 2.26 -11.35
CA ASP A 81 -12.24 3.33 -12.19
C ASP A 81 -13.76 3.20 -12.38
N GLY A 82 -14.29 1.97 -12.40
CA GLY A 82 -15.73 1.72 -12.41
C GLY A 82 -16.48 2.30 -11.20
N ASP A 83 -15.81 2.54 -10.10
CA ASP A 83 -16.31 3.19 -8.89
C ASP A 83 -15.86 4.66 -8.76
N GLY A 84 -15.18 5.22 -9.77
CA GLY A 84 -14.64 6.57 -9.76
C GLY A 84 -13.50 6.77 -8.77
N LEU A 85 -12.76 5.70 -8.44
CA LEU A 85 -11.67 5.71 -7.47
C LEU A 85 -10.31 5.66 -8.17
N ALA A 86 -9.32 6.30 -7.57
CA ALA A 86 -7.96 6.37 -8.08
C ALA A 86 -6.93 6.07 -6.99
N ILE A 87 -5.79 5.56 -7.41
CA ILE A 87 -4.56 5.47 -6.63
C ILE A 87 -3.64 6.60 -7.08
N ASP A 88 -3.21 7.45 -6.15
CA ASP A 88 -2.39 8.64 -6.46
C ASP A 88 -0.96 8.27 -6.85
N GLY A 89 -0.42 7.15 -6.37
CA GLY A 89 0.94 6.72 -6.72
C GLY A 89 1.17 5.22 -6.56
N TRP A 90 2.03 4.68 -7.43
CA TRP A 90 2.40 3.27 -7.46
C TRP A 90 3.91 3.14 -7.37
N TYR A 91 4.40 2.48 -6.31
CA TYR A 91 5.82 2.25 -6.06
C TYR A 91 6.07 0.79 -5.72
N TRP A 92 7.12 0.21 -6.28
CA TRP A 92 7.53 -1.15 -5.95
C TRP A 92 9.04 -1.31 -5.92
N CYS A 93 9.49 -2.22 -5.08
CA CYS A 93 10.88 -2.65 -5.03
C CYS A 93 11.02 -3.93 -5.87
N PRO A 94 11.90 -3.95 -6.88
CA PRO A 94 12.15 -5.13 -7.70
C PRO A 94 13.16 -6.10 -7.08
N HIS A 95 13.83 -5.71 -5.99
CA HIS A 95 14.96 -6.43 -5.41
C HIS A 95 14.52 -7.54 -4.44
N TYR A 96 15.39 -8.51 -4.18
CA TYR A 96 15.13 -9.56 -3.22
C TYR A 96 15.81 -9.30 -1.87
N ASP A 97 17.12 -9.47 -1.75
CA ASP A 97 17.87 -9.31 -0.49
C ASP A 97 19.30 -8.80 -0.79
N ASP A 98 19.36 -7.62 -1.40
CA ASP A 98 20.59 -7.00 -1.90
C ASP A 98 20.97 -5.71 -1.16
N GLY A 99 20.32 -5.44 0.00
CA GLY A 99 20.59 -4.25 0.81
C GLY A 99 20.15 -2.93 0.19
N CYS A 100 19.14 -2.96 -0.71
CA CYS A 100 18.57 -1.74 -1.28
C CYS A 100 17.80 -0.92 -0.24
N ASP A 101 17.64 0.38 -0.52
CA ASP A 101 16.88 1.32 0.33
C ASP A 101 15.36 1.29 0.09
N CYS A 102 14.90 0.53 -0.93
CA CYS A 102 13.51 0.55 -1.39
C CYS A 102 12.67 -0.64 -0.92
N ARG A 103 13.29 -1.78 -0.55
CA ARG A 103 12.54 -2.95 -0.07
C ARG A 103 12.01 -2.73 1.33
N LYS A 104 10.67 -2.81 1.52
CA LYS A 104 10.07 -2.76 2.85
C LYS A 104 10.73 -3.77 3.79
N PRO A 105 11.17 -3.38 4.99
CA PRO A 105 10.81 -2.15 5.72
C PRO A 105 11.69 -0.91 5.45
N GLU A 106 12.56 -0.91 4.42
CA GLU A 106 13.33 0.28 4.09
C GLU A 106 12.45 1.41 3.55
N PRO A 107 12.70 2.68 3.94
CA PRO A 107 11.78 3.79 3.69
C PRO A 107 11.92 4.47 2.32
N GLY A 108 12.81 4.01 1.46
CA GLY A 108 13.16 4.69 0.21
C GLY A 108 11.96 4.99 -0.71
N LEU A 109 10.98 4.06 -0.81
CA LEU A 109 9.78 4.28 -1.62
C LEU A 109 8.84 5.33 -1.01
N VAL A 110 8.71 5.39 0.32
CA VAL A 110 7.96 6.45 1.00
C VAL A 110 8.61 7.80 0.75
N HIS A 111 9.92 7.90 0.92
CA HIS A 111 10.67 9.14 0.65
C HIS A 111 10.54 9.56 -0.82
N ARG A 112 10.50 8.61 -1.75
CA ARG A 112 10.27 8.89 -3.17
C ARG A 112 8.87 9.46 -3.39
N ALA A 113 7.84 8.85 -2.83
CA ALA A 113 6.46 9.33 -2.93
C ALA A 113 6.30 10.76 -2.38
N LEU A 114 6.93 11.05 -1.22
CA LEU A 114 6.92 12.40 -0.63
C LEU A 114 7.60 13.47 -1.51
N ARG A 115 8.59 13.09 -2.31
CA ARG A 115 9.23 14.02 -3.26
C ARG A 115 8.42 14.25 -4.54
N GLU A 116 7.68 13.24 -4.97
CA GLU A 116 6.95 13.26 -6.25
C GLU A 116 5.51 13.79 -6.11
N HIS A 117 4.95 13.78 -4.90
CA HIS A 117 3.60 14.23 -4.61
C HIS A 117 3.58 15.25 -3.46
N ALA A 118 2.56 16.09 -3.44
CA ALA A 118 2.33 17.05 -2.35
C ALA A 118 1.72 16.34 -1.13
N LEU A 119 2.52 15.55 -0.41
CA LEU A 119 2.11 14.70 0.71
C LEU A 119 2.65 15.20 2.04
N THR A 120 1.96 14.81 3.12
CA THR A 120 2.45 14.95 4.51
C THR A 120 2.36 13.62 5.25
N LEU A 121 3.30 13.39 6.17
CA LEU A 121 3.23 12.27 7.12
C LEU A 121 2.31 12.57 8.32
N THR A 122 1.96 13.84 8.54
CA THR A 122 0.98 14.19 9.59
C THR A 122 -0.39 13.62 9.23
N GLY A 123 -0.90 12.73 10.08
CA GLY A 123 -2.14 11.99 9.82
C GLY A 123 -2.02 10.81 8.87
N ALA A 124 -0.80 10.52 8.38
CA ALA A 124 -0.52 9.37 7.51
C ALA A 124 -0.53 8.04 8.28
N ALA A 125 -0.62 6.94 7.55
CA ALA A 125 -0.45 5.58 8.07
C ALA A 125 0.07 4.63 6.98
N MET A 126 0.68 3.51 7.42
CA MET A 126 1.01 2.36 6.56
C MET A 126 0.10 1.19 6.92
N ILE A 127 -0.53 0.57 5.92
CA ILE A 127 -1.39 -0.60 6.09
C ILE A 127 -0.86 -1.74 5.22
N GLY A 128 -0.73 -2.91 5.80
CA GLY A 128 -0.33 -4.11 5.07
C GLY A 128 -0.56 -5.38 5.89
N ASP A 129 -0.33 -6.54 5.27
CA ASP A 129 -0.52 -7.85 5.88
C ASP A 129 0.78 -8.42 6.48
N ARG A 130 1.91 -7.75 6.25
CA ARG A 130 3.25 -8.21 6.68
C ARG A 130 3.86 -7.34 7.77
N GLY A 131 4.71 -7.97 8.60
CA GLY A 131 5.48 -7.22 9.59
C GLY A 131 6.41 -6.16 9.00
N SER A 132 6.85 -6.33 7.76
CA SER A 132 7.63 -5.32 7.03
C SER A 132 6.86 -4.04 6.76
N ASP A 133 5.53 -4.10 6.64
CA ASP A 133 4.68 -2.92 6.44
C ASP A 133 4.59 -2.13 7.75
N VAL A 134 4.33 -2.81 8.84
CA VAL A 134 4.27 -2.20 10.19
C VAL A 134 5.63 -1.61 10.56
N GLU A 135 6.71 -2.33 10.31
CA GLU A 135 8.07 -1.83 10.56
C GLU A 135 8.41 -0.61 9.68
N LEU A 136 7.95 -0.58 8.43
CA LEU A 136 8.09 0.59 7.57
C LEU A 136 7.39 1.81 8.20
N GLY A 137 6.14 1.64 8.66
CA GLY A 137 5.40 2.69 9.35
C GLY A 137 6.20 3.26 10.54
N ARG A 138 6.76 2.39 11.39
CA ARG A 138 7.62 2.77 12.52
C ARG A 138 8.84 3.57 12.10
N ARG A 139 9.54 3.13 11.04
CA ARG A 139 10.77 3.79 10.55
C ARG A 139 10.52 5.20 10.02
N VAL A 140 9.35 5.46 9.45
CA VAL A 140 8.98 6.80 8.96
C VAL A 140 8.15 7.60 9.96
N GLY A 141 7.90 7.07 11.16
CA GLY A 141 7.22 7.77 12.24
C GLY A 141 5.71 7.91 12.07
N ILE A 142 5.07 6.96 11.38
CA ILE A 142 3.62 6.90 11.21
C ILE A 142 3.07 5.57 11.75
N PRO A 143 1.78 5.49 12.10
CA PRO A 143 1.16 4.24 12.51
C PRO A 143 1.31 3.13 11.48
N GLY A 144 1.69 1.93 11.95
CA GLY A 144 1.69 0.69 11.18
C GLY A 144 0.48 -0.15 11.54
N ILE A 145 -0.38 -0.44 10.59
CA ILE A 145 -1.64 -1.17 10.78
C ILE A 145 -1.55 -2.51 10.06
N ALA A 146 -1.83 -3.58 10.80
CA ALA A 146 -1.88 -4.93 10.23
C ALA A 146 -3.32 -5.29 9.84
N VAL A 147 -3.48 -5.83 8.63
CA VAL A 147 -4.71 -6.47 8.14
C VAL A 147 -4.47 -7.97 7.94
N PRO A 148 -5.50 -8.82 7.89
CA PRO A 148 -5.34 -10.24 7.62
C PRO A 148 -4.75 -10.49 6.23
N GLY A 149 -3.75 -11.36 6.16
CA GLY A 149 -3.17 -11.88 4.93
C GLY A 149 -3.19 -13.42 4.90
N PRO A 150 -2.70 -14.03 3.82
CA PRO A 150 -2.72 -15.50 3.67
C PRO A 150 -1.68 -16.21 4.56
N PHE A 151 -0.76 -15.46 5.19
CA PHE A 151 0.29 -16.02 6.03
C PHE A 151 0.18 -15.52 7.47
N PRO A 152 0.67 -16.30 8.46
CA PRO A 152 0.77 -15.82 9.83
C PRO A 152 1.55 -14.50 9.91
N TYR A 153 1.03 -13.57 10.66
CA TYR A 153 1.73 -12.31 10.89
C TYR A 153 2.99 -12.53 11.75
N VAL A 154 4.13 -12.12 11.21
CA VAL A 154 5.43 -12.15 11.91
C VAL A 154 6.04 -10.75 11.78
N GLY A 155 6.25 -10.09 12.91
CA GLY A 155 6.81 -8.73 12.94
C GLY A 155 6.54 -7.99 14.23
N PRO A 156 6.82 -6.69 14.26
CA PRO A 156 6.57 -5.85 15.43
C PRO A 156 5.07 -5.73 15.72
N GLU A 157 4.72 -5.43 16.97
CA GLU A 157 3.31 -5.19 17.33
C GLU A 157 2.78 -3.97 16.58
N PRO A 158 1.68 -4.11 15.80
CA PRO A 158 1.11 -3.00 15.06
C PRO A 158 0.34 -2.04 15.99
N ASP A 159 0.18 -0.79 15.56
CA ASP A 159 -0.66 0.20 16.26
C ASP A 159 -2.13 -0.19 16.26
N LEU A 160 -2.56 -0.97 15.25
CA LEU A 160 -3.87 -1.58 15.16
C LEU A 160 -3.78 -2.90 14.39
N ARG A 161 -4.51 -3.93 14.87
CA ARG A 161 -4.89 -5.11 14.11
C ARG A 161 -6.33 -4.94 13.64
N ALA A 162 -6.52 -4.58 12.39
CA ALA A 162 -7.84 -4.42 11.81
C ALA A 162 -8.29 -5.73 11.16
N ALA A 163 -9.59 -6.03 11.23
CA ALA A 163 -10.14 -7.21 10.57
C ALA A 163 -10.31 -7.02 9.06
N THR A 164 -10.38 -5.77 8.59
CA THR A 164 -10.53 -5.41 7.17
C THR A 164 -9.78 -4.12 6.85
N LEU A 165 -9.55 -3.87 5.55
CA LEU A 165 -8.99 -2.59 5.11
C LEU A 165 -9.92 -1.41 5.49
N LEU A 166 -11.24 -1.60 5.41
CA LEU A 166 -12.19 -0.55 5.79
C LEU A 166 -12.06 -0.17 7.26
N GLU A 167 -11.97 -1.16 8.17
CA GLU A 167 -11.77 -0.89 9.60
C GLU A 167 -10.47 -0.12 9.87
N ALA A 168 -9.38 -0.48 9.18
CA ALA A 168 -8.11 0.24 9.27
C ALA A 168 -8.28 1.71 8.85
N VAL A 169 -8.95 1.95 7.73
CA VAL A 169 -9.19 3.31 7.23
C VAL A 169 -10.12 4.11 8.13
N GLU A 170 -11.18 3.50 8.67
CA GLU A 170 -12.06 4.15 9.63
C GLU A 170 -11.31 4.63 10.88
N TRP A 171 -10.38 3.80 11.37
CA TRP A 171 -9.54 4.16 12.52
C TRP A 171 -8.65 5.37 12.19
N ILE A 172 -8.03 5.41 11.00
CA ILE A 172 -7.20 6.53 10.54
C ILE A 172 -8.02 7.81 10.47
N VAL A 173 -9.17 7.78 9.80
CA VAL A 173 -10.04 8.94 9.60
C VAL A 173 -10.55 9.51 10.93
N ARG A 174 -10.87 8.64 11.90
CA ARG A 174 -11.26 9.09 13.25
C ARG A 174 -10.14 9.81 14.00
N ARG A 175 -8.88 9.45 13.79
CA ARG A 175 -7.70 10.08 14.42
C ARG A 175 -7.26 11.36 13.73
N GLY A 176 -7.57 11.53 12.45
CA GLY A 176 -7.23 12.72 11.66
C GLY A 176 -8.19 13.90 11.85
N ARG A 177 -9.29 13.68 12.59
CA ARG A 177 -10.26 14.72 12.99
C ARG A 177 -9.87 15.30 14.35
#